data_064398163d4c57da92504b8fc6f1d938
#
_entry.id   064398163d4c57da92504b8fc6f1d938
#
_cell.length_a   1.000
_cell.length_b   1.000
_cell.length_c   1.000
_cell.angle_alpha   90.00
_cell.angle_beta   90.00
_cell.angle_gamma   90.00
#
_symmetry.space_group_name_H-M   'P 1'
#
loop_
_entity.id
_entity.type
_entity.pdbx_description
1 polymer ?
#
loop_
_entity_poly.entity_id
_entity_poly.type
_entity_poly.pdbx_seq_one_letter_code
_entity_poly.pdbx_strand_id
1 'polypeptide(L)'
;MDELELEFQLDAQLAADTIKLGDFPLSSVLLMNDSQYPWLILVPRRAGMTEIYHLSAEDQQQMLLETSALAQALSDIFAAKKMNVANLGNMVSQLHIHVIARLESDPAWPGPVWGKVPARPYSSDELASVKERLDALLTGEVEFRAV
;
A
#
# COMPACT_ATOMS: atom_id res chain seq x y z
N MET A 1 -2.34 -8.54 21.71
CA MET A 1 -1.46 -7.56 21.04
C MET A 1 -0.06 -7.72 21.60
N ASP A 2 0.91 -7.99 20.75
CA ASP A 2 2.28 -8.19 21.22
C ASP A 2 3.02 -6.86 21.42
N GLU A 3 4.22 -6.94 22.01
CA GLU A 3 5.02 -5.76 22.32
C GLU A 3 5.41 -4.98 21.07
N LEU A 4 5.76 -5.66 19.97
CA LEU A 4 6.15 -5.01 18.72
C LEU A 4 5.00 -4.21 18.12
N GLU A 5 3.77 -4.72 18.21
CA GLU A 5 2.59 -4.02 17.72
C GLU A 5 2.27 -2.80 18.61
N LEU A 6 2.39 -2.95 19.94
CA LEU A 6 2.14 -1.85 20.87
C LEU A 6 3.11 -0.68 20.70
N GLU A 7 4.36 -0.96 20.31
CA GLU A 7 5.40 0.05 20.10
C GLU A 7 5.38 0.62 18.69
N PHE A 8 4.59 0.06 17.79
CA PHE A 8 4.57 0.48 16.40
C PHE A 8 4.07 1.91 16.25
N GLN A 9 4.82 2.72 15.51
CA GLN A 9 4.41 4.06 15.07
C GLN A 9 4.74 4.20 13.60
N LEU A 10 3.78 4.68 12.82
CA LEU A 10 4.00 4.92 11.39
C LEU A 10 5.03 6.03 11.20
N ASP A 11 5.99 5.79 10.32
CA ASP A 11 7.00 6.78 9.95
C ASP A 11 6.34 8.10 9.52
N ALA A 12 6.90 9.22 9.97
CA ALA A 12 6.34 10.54 9.73
C ALA A 12 6.25 10.89 8.23
N GLN A 13 7.21 10.45 7.42
CA GLN A 13 7.20 10.71 5.98
C GLN A 13 6.11 9.91 5.29
N LEU A 14 5.94 8.63 5.67
CA LEU A 14 4.83 7.82 5.15
C LEU A 14 3.49 8.43 5.54
N ALA A 15 3.34 8.90 6.77
CA ALA A 15 2.12 9.57 7.21
C ALA A 15 1.84 10.84 6.40
N ALA A 16 2.88 11.62 6.09
CA ALA A 16 2.75 12.87 5.33
C ALA A 16 2.39 12.63 3.86
N ASP A 17 2.92 11.55 3.26
CA ASP A 17 2.78 11.29 1.83
C ASP A 17 1.54 10.48 1.47
N THR A 18 0.80 9.98 2.46
CA THR A 18 -0.29 9.02 2.22
C THR A 18 -1.57 9.42 2.95
N ILE A 19 -2.65 8.74 2.54
CA ILE A 19 -3.95 8.81 3.22
C ILE A 19 -4.24 7.41 3.74
N LYS A 20 -4.49 7.27 5.05
CA LYS A 20 -4.80 5.96 5.62
C LYS A 20 -6.21 5.53 5.19
N LEU A 21 -6.31 4.32 4.64
CA LEU A 21 -7.57 3.71 4.21
C LEU A 21 -8.15 2.79 5.26
N GLY A 22 -7.31 2.06 5.99
CA GLY A 22 -7.75 1.08 6.97
C GLY A 22 -6.64 0.12 7.36
N ASP A 23 -7.04 -1.03 7.89
CA ASP A 23 -6.11 -2.05 8.39
C ASP A 23 -6.49 -3.44 7.89
N PHE A 24 -5.49 -4.18 7.42
CA PHE A 24 -5.49 -5.64 7.36
C PHE A 24 -5.03 -6.20 8.71
N PRO A 25 -5.15 -7.52 8.94
CA PRO A 25 -4.72 -8.12 10.21
C PRO A 25 -3.31 -7.75 10.65
N LEU A 26 -2.35 -7.70 9.72
CA LEU A 26 -0.96 -7.33 10.02
C LEU A 26 -0.64 -5.89 9.63
N SER A 27 -1.10 -5.44 8.48
CA SER A 27 -0.61 -4.20 7.87
C SER A 27 -1.64 -3.08 7.88
N SER A 28 -1.16 -1.86 8.13
CA SER A 28 -1.90 -0.65 7.77
C SER A 28 -1.94 -0.52 6.26
N VAL A 29 -3.07 -0.08 5.72
CA VAL A 29 -3.29 0.10 4.29
C VAL A 29 -3.37 1.59 4.00
N LEU A 30 -2.42 2.08 3.21
CA LEU A 30 -2.27 3.49 2.89
C LEU A 30 -2.46 3.72 1.39
N LEU A 31 -3.04 4.85 1.04
CA LEU A 31 -3.12 5.31 -0.35
C LEU A 31 -2.05 6.37 -0.56
N MET A 32 -1.10 6.13 -1.47
CA MET A 32 -0.13 7.14 -1.86
C MET A 32 -0.88 8.34 -2.46
N ASN A 33 -0.59 9.54 -1.99
CA ASN A 33 -1.27 10.75 -2.44
C ASN A 33 -0.71 11.23 -3.78
N ASP A 34 -0.87 10.37 -4.79
CA ASP A 34 -0.52 10.65 -6.17
C ASP A 34 -1.62 10.12 -7.08
N SER A 35 -2.44 11.01 -7.59
CA SER A 35 -3.62 10.65 -8.39
C SER A 35 -3.30 10.06 -9.75
N GLN A 36 -2.04 10.06 -10.14
CA GLN A 36 -1.61 9.58 -11.46
C GLN A 36 -1.54 8.05 -11.55
N TYR A 37 -1.52 7.37 -10.38
CA TYR A 37 -1.43 5.91 -10.31
C TYR A 37 -2.33 5.38 -9.19
N PRO A 38 -3.02 4.23 -9.39
CA PRO A 38 -3.60 3.50 -8.26
C PRO A 38 -2.47 2.85 -7.44
N TRP A 39 -2.05 3.50 -6.38
CA TRP A 39 -0.82 3.17 -5.66
C TRP A 39 -1.11 3.08 -4.16
N LEU A 40 -1.10 1.84 -3.65
CA LEU A 40 -1.29 1.59 -2.23
C LEU A 40 0.01 1.11 -1.59
N ILE A 41 0.09 1.27 -0.28
CA ILE A 41 1.25 0.87 0.50
C ILE A 41 0.75 0.07 1.71
N LEU A 42 1.40 -1.07 1.98
CA LEU A 42 1.18 -1.88 3.17
C LEU A 42 2.33 -1.68 4.14
N VAL A 43 2.00 -1.38 5.38
CA VAL A 43 3.00 -1.21 6.44
C VAL A 43 2.67 -2.19 7.57
N PRO A 44 3.44 -3.28 7.74
CA PRO A 44 3.19 -4.22 8.83
C PRO A 44 3.38 -3.52 10.18
N ARG A 45 2.42 -3.68 11.07
CA ARG A 45 2.43 -3.02 12.37
C ARG A 45 3.32 -3.77 13.36
N ARG A 46 4.63 -3.72 13.08
CA ARG A 46 5.68 -4.30 13.93
C ARG A 46 6.81 -3.29 14.06
N ALA A 47 7.13 -2.91 15.30
CA ALA A 47 8.17 -1.91 15.56
C ALA A 47 9.55 -2.41 15.11
N GLY A 48 10.35 -1.50 14.57
CA GLY A 48 11.76 -1.75 14.27
C GLY A 48 12.05 -2.60 13.04
N MET A 49 11.06 -2.94 12.24
CA MET A 49 11.25 -3.76 11.04
C MET A 49 11.62 -2.91 9.84
N THR A 50 12.69 -3.30 9.15
CA THR A 50 13.14 -2.60 7.93
C THR A 50 13.17 -3.55 6.72
N GLU A 51 13.18 -4.86 6.94
CA GLU A 51 13.21 -5.86 5.89
C GLU A 51 12.19 -6.96 6.16
N ILE A 52 11.73 -7.61 5.09
CA ILE A 52 10.78 -8.72 5.24
C ILE A 52 11.35 -9.83 6.13
N TYR A 53 12.63 -10.16 5.98
CA TYR A 53 13.26 -11.24 6.76
C TYR A 53 13.40 -10.92 8.25
N HIS A 54 13.17 -9.67 8.67
CA HIS A 54 13.10 -9.30 10.10
C HIS A 54 11.82 -9.80 10.76
N LEU A 55 10.75 -9.98 9.99
CA LEU A 55 9.47 -10.45 10.50
C LEU A 55 9.57 -11.92 10.93
N SER A 56 8.73 -12.34 11.88
CA SER A 56 8.58 -13.76 12.20
C SER A 56 8.11 -14.54 10.95
N ALA A 57 8.33 -15.86 10.94
CA ALA A 57 7.86 -16.69 9.83
C ALA A 57 6.35 -16.57 9.63
N GLU A 58 5.58 -16.50 10.71
CA GLU A 58 4.13 -16.30 10.67
C GLU A 58 3.76 -14.96 10.03
N ASP A 59 4.43 -13.88 10.44
CA ASP A 59 4.18 -12.55 9.89
C ASP A 59 4.61 -12.44 8.43
N GLN A 60 5.68 -13.13 8.02
CA GLN A 60 6.07 -13.19 6.61
C GLN A 60 4.98 -13.82 5.76
N GLN A 61 4.37 -14.91 6.23
CA GLN A 61 3.26 -15.56 5.54
C GLN A 61 2.03 -14.64 5.47
N GLN A 62 1.70 -13.98 6.57
CA GLN A 62 0.57 -13.06 6.61
C GLN A 62 0.81 -11.86 5.68
N MET A 63 2.04 -11.34 5.65
CA MET A 63 2.41 -10.24 4.75
C MET A 63 2.22 -10.65 3.28
N LEU A 64 2.62 -11.87 2.91
CA LEU A 64 2.42 -12.37 1.56
C LEU A 64 0.93 -12.49 1.21
N LEU A 65 0.12 -13.00 2.13
CA LEU A 65 -1.33 -13.11 1.92
C LEU A 65 -1.96 -11.74 1.70
N GLU A 66 -1.61 -10.76 2.52
CA GLU A 66 -2.15 -9.40 2.41
C GLU A 66 -1.70 -8.72 1.12
N THR A 67 -0.43 -8.87 0.76
CA THR A 67 0.13 -8.31 -0.48
C THR A 67 -0.56 -8.92 -1.70
N SER A 68 -0.72 -10.24 -1.73
CA SER A 68 -1.35 -10.94 -2.86
C SER A 68 -2.82 -10.56 -3.00
N ALA A 69 -3.56 -10.52 -1.88
CA ALA A 69 -4.96 -10.12 -1.89
C ALA A 69 -5.15 -8.69 -2.39
N LEU A 70 -4.32 -7.78 -1.91
CA LEU A 70 -4.37 -6.39 -2.34
C LEU A 70 -4.03 -6.25 -3.83
N ALA A 71 -2.96 -6.92 -4.28
CA ALA A 71 -2.56 -6.86 -5.69
C ALA A 71 -3.66 -7.37 -6.61
N GLN A 72 -4.31 -8.47 -6.26
CA GLN A 72 -5.41 -9.01 -7.06
C GLN A 72 -6.60 -8.06 -7.07
N ALA A 73 -6.97 -7.52 -5.92
CA ALA A 73 -8.08 -6.57 -5.82
C ALA A 73 -7.84 -5.32 -6.68
N LEU A 74 -6.64 -4.74 -6.60
CA LEU A 74 -6.31 -3.55 -7.40
C LEU A 74 -6.28 -3.87 -8.89
N SER A 75 -5.76 -5.04 -9.27
CA SER A 75 -5.77 -5.48 -10.66
C SER A 75 -7.21 -5.54 -11.21
N ASP A 76 -8.12 -6.10 -10.43
CA ASP A 76 -9.53 -6.22 -10.84
C ASP A 76 -10.24 -4.87 -10.86
N ILE A 77 -10.05 -4.05 -9.82
CA ILE A 77 -10.73 -2.75 -9.70
C ILE A 77 -10.30 -1.80 -10.84
N PHE A 78 -9.02 -1.77 -11.17
CA PHE A 78 -8.46 -0.81 -12.11
C PHE A 78 -8.15 -1.39 -13.48
N ALA A 79 -8.46 -2.67 -13.73
CA ALA A 79 -8.14 -3.38 -14.97
C ALA A 79 -6.65 -3.20 -15.33
N ALA A 80 -5.77 -3.50 -14.39
CA ALA A 80 -4.34 -3.25 -14.52
C ALA A 80 -3.72 -4.09 -15.64
N LYS A 81 -2.80 -3.48 -16.39
CA LYS A 81 -1.97 -4.18 -17.37
C LYS A 81 -0.92 -5.04 -16.65
N LYS A 82 -0.40 -4.53 -15.54
CA LYS A 82 0.61 -5.20 -14.72
C LYS A 82 0.51 -4.68 -13.29
N MET A 83 0.75 -5.54 -12.31
CA MET A 83 0.94 -5.10 -10.94
C MET A 83 2.43 -4.94 -10.67
N ASN A 84 2.82 -3.82 -10.04
CA ASN A 84 4.17 -3.66 -9.51
C ASN A 84 4.12 -3.77 -8.00
N VAL A 85 4.88 -4.70 -7.46
CA VAL A 85 5.01 -4.93 -6.01
C VAL A 85 6.47 -4.73 -5.65
N ALA A 86 6.74 -3.83 -4.71
CA ALA A 86 8.13 -3.49 -4.40
C ALA A 86 8.31 -3.17 -2.92
N ASN A 87 9.41 -3.70 -2.36
CA ASN A 87 9.95 -3.27 -1.08
C ASN A 87 11.09 -2.29 -1.37
N LEU A 88 10.77 -1.01 -1.47
CA LEU A 88 11.74 0.05 -1.72
C LEU A 88 11.75 0.99 -0.54
N GLY A 89 12.83 1.01 0.23
CA GLY A 89 12.95 1.77 1.46
C GLY A 89 14.25 2.56 1.58
N ASN A 90 14.77 3.03 0.45
CA ASN A 90 16.05 3.77 0.44
C ASN A 90 15.94 5.12 1.16
N MET A 91 14.78 5.76 1.09
CA MET A 91 14.52 7.06 1.75
C MET A 91 13.84 6.87 3.10
N VAL A 92 12.88 5.94 3.20
CA VAL A 92 12.15 5.61 4.43
C VAL A 92 12.43 4.15 4.75
N SER A 93 13.17 3.91 5.82
CA SER A 93 13.63 2.56 6.15
C SER A 93 12.57 1.67 6.79
N GLN A 94 11.53 2.24 7.40
CA GLN A 94 10.45 1.42 7.97
C GLN A 94 9.86 0.52 6.87
N LEU A 95 9.77 -0.78 7.17
CA LEU A 95 9.32 -1.77 6.18
C LEU A 95 7.94 -1.39 5.63
N HIS A 96 7.86 -1.24 4.32
CA HIS A 96 6.60 -1.00 3.63
C HIS A 96 6.67 -1.59 2.23
N ILE A 97 5.53 -2.09 1.76
CA ILE A 97 5.41 -2.73 0.45
C ILE A 97 4.51 -1.87 -0.43
N HIS A 98 5.07 -1.42 -1.56
CA HIS A 98 4.30 -0.72 -2.58
C HIS A 98 3.53 -1.72 -3.43
N VAL A 99 2.26 -1.44 -3.68
CA VAL A 99 1.40 -2.25 -4.55
C VAL A 99 0.72 -1.29 -5.52
N ILE A 100 1.13 -1.34 -6.79
CA ILE A 100 0.79 -0.32 -7.78
C ILE A 100 0.15 -0.99 -8.99
N ALA A 101 -1.06 -0.55 -9.33
CA ALA A 101 -1.72 -0.98 -10.57
C ALA A 101 -1.18 -0.12 -11.73
N ARG A 102 -0.57 -0.78 -12.72
CA ARG A 102 0.03 -0.08 -13.84
C ARG A 102 -0.84 -0.18 -15.08
N LEU A 103 -1.00 0.96 -15.74
CA LEU A 103 -1.76 1.10 -16.98
C LEU A 103 -0.83 1.57 -18.08
N GLU A 104 -1.05 1.12 -19.31
CA GLU A 104 -0.25 1.57 -20.45
C GLU A 104 -0.36 3.09 -20.67
N SER A 105 -1.45 3.68 -20.19
CA SER A 105 -1.72 5.12 -20.27
C SER A 105 -1.09 5.94 -19.14
N ASP A 106 -0.47 5.30 -18.13
CA ASP A 106 0.10 6.07 -17.03
C ASP A 106 1.38 6.81 -17.45
N PRO A 107 1.73 7.90 -16.77
CA PRO A 107 2.83 8.78 -17.24
C PRO A 107 4.22 8.14 -17.19
N ALA A 108 4.41 7.04 -16.47
CA ALA A 108 5.70 6.37 -16.37
C ALA A 108 5.83 5.13 -17.24
N TRP A 109 4.71 4.57 -17.71
CA TRP A 109 4.72 3.30 -18.45
C TRP A 109 5.71 3.31 -19.62
N PRO A 110 6.53 2.26 -19.84
CA PRO A 110 6.60 1.01 -19.07
C PRO A 110 7.61 1.02 -17.92
N GLY A 111 8.16 2.17 -17.59
CA GLY A 111 9.14 2.30 -16.50
C GLY A 111 8.49 2.30 -15.13
N PRO A 112 9.30 2.17 -14.07
CA PRO A 112 8.78 2.31 -12.71
C PRO A 112 8.29 3.74 -12.44
N VAL A 113 7.42 3.87 -11.42
CA VAL A 113 6.78 5.16 -11.12
C VAL A 113 7.72 6.17 -10.48
N TRP A 114 8.76 5.70 -9.77
CA TRP A 114 9.65 6.58 -9.01
C TRP A 114 10.52 7.44 -9.92
N GLY A 115 10.51 8.76 -9.64
CA GLY A 115 11.40 9.69 -10.32
C GLY A 115 11.01 10.05 -11.75
N LYS A 116 9.87 9.62 -12.24
CA LYS A 116 9.45 9.87 -13.62
C LYS A 116 8.82 11.24 -13.79
N VAL A 117 7.81 11.54 -12.98
CA VAL A 117 7.11 12.82 -12.96
C VAL A 117 6.83 13.22 -11.52
N PRO A 118 6.64 14.52 -11.23
CA PRO A 118 6.25 14.97 -9.89
C PRO A 118 4.90 14.36 -9.48
N ALA A 119 4.72 14.10 -8.19
CA ALA A 119 3.45 13.63 -7.66
C ALA A 119 2.37 14.69 -7.86
N ARG A 120 1.14 14.22 -8.10
CA ARG A 120 -0.03 15.08 -8.21
C ARG A 120 -1.06 14.65 -7.17
N PRO A 121 -1.20 15.41 -6.07
CA PRO A 121 -2.14 15.03 -5.01
C PRO A 121 -3.57 14.88 -5.51
N TYR A 122 -4.33 14.01 -4.85
CA TYR A 122 -5.76 13.87 -5.11
C TYR A 122 -6.50 15.16 -4.76
N SER A 123 -7.42 15.60 -5.63
CA SER A 123 -8.44 16.56 -5.25
C SER A 123 -9.45 15.86 -4.32
N SER A 124 -10.31 16.65 -3.65
CA SER A 124 -11.36 16.08 -2.79
C SER A 124 -12.28 15.14 -3.56
N ASP A 125 -12.67 15.51 -4.79
CA ASP A 125 -13.56 14.70 -5.62
C ASP A 125 -12.86 13.43 -6.13
N GLU A 126 -11.60 13.54 -6.56
CA GLU A 126 -10.80 12.39 -6.99
C GLU A 126 -10.60 11.41 -5.84
N LEU A 127 -10.33 11.92 -4.64
CA LEU A 127 -10.15 11.09 -3.45
C LEU A 127 -11.43 10.34 -3.09
N ALA A 128 -12.58 11.02 -3.09
CA ALA A 128 -13.87 10.39 -2.84
C ALA A 128 -14.16 9.28 -3.86
N SER A 129 -13.87 9.54 -5.13
CA SER A 129 -14.10 8.58 -6.20
C SER A 129 -13.22 7.34 -6.07
N VAL A 130 -11.92 7.51 -5.80
CA VAL A 130 -11.01 6.36 -5.64
C VAL A 130 -11.34 5.55 -4.40
N LYS A 131 -11.72 6.20 -3.31
CA LYS A 131 -12.15 5.51 -2.09
C LYS A 131 -13.38 4.65 -2.33
N GLU A 132 -14.35 5.16 -3.07
CA GLU A 132 -15.55 4.41 -3.43
C GLU A 132 -15.19 3.14 -4.23
N ARG A 133 -14.28 3.26 -5.19
CA ARG A 133 -13.81 2.09 -5.95
C ARG A 133 -13.09 1.08 -5.05
N LEU A 134 -12.34 1.55 -4.05
CA LEU A 134 -11.60 0.69 -3.12
C LEU A 134 -12.48 0.04 -2.06
N ASP A 135 -13.77 0.40 -1.97
CA ASP A 135 -14.72 -0.26 -1.05
C ASP A 135 -14.82 -1.78 -1.31
N ALA A 136 -14.43 -2.24 -2.49
CA ALA A 136 -14.36 -3.67 -2.78
C ALA A 136 -13.40 -4.43 -1.85
N LEU A 137 -12.43 -3.75 -1.21
CA LEU A 137 -11.55 -4.36 -0.22
C LEU A 137 -12.30 -4.85 1.01
N LEU A 138 -13.45 -4.25 1.33
CA LEU A 138 -14.26 -4.63 2.49
C LEU A 138 -14.81 -6.06 2.39
N THR A 139 -14.96 -6.59 1.19
CA THR A 139 -15.54 -7.90 0.92
C THR A 139 -14.52 -8.92 0.39
N GLY A 140 -13.23 -8.61 0.47
CA GLY A 140 -12.16 -9.50 0.03
C GLY A 140 -11.90 -10.65 0.99
N GLU A 141 -11.01 -11.56 0.59
CA GLU A 141 -10.66 -12.75 1.38
C GLU A 141 -9.94 -12.41 2.68
N VAL A 142 -9.18 -11.33 2.69
CA VAL A 142 -8.46 -10.85 3.89
C VAL A 142 -9.33 -9.81 4.57
N GLU A 143 -9.56 -9.98 5.88
CA GLU A 143 -10.34 -9.01 6.64
C GLU A 143 -9.75 -7.61 6.52
N PHE A 144 -10.59 -6.65 6.14
CA PHE A 144 -10.20 -5.25 6.02
C PHE A 144 -11.13 -4.37 6.85
N ARG A 145 -10.54 -3.54 7.72
CA ARG A 145 -11.26 -2.59 8.56
C ARG A 145 -10.97 -1.18 8.06
N ALA A 146 -11.97 -0.56 7.44
CA ALA A 146 -11.85 0.83 6.98
C ALA A 146 -11.76 1.80 8.16
N VAL A 147 -11.03 2.88 7.99
CA VAL A 147 -11.00 3.98 8.96
C VAL A 147 -12.24 4.86 8.84
#